data_641b8343ec8e05526e38db54e51afc2d
#
_entry.id   641b8343ec8e05526e38db54e51afc2d
#
_cell.length_a   1.000
_cell.length_b   1.000
_cell.length_c   1.000
_cell.angle_alpha   90.00
_cell.angle_beta   90.00
_cell.angle_gamma   90.00
#
_symmetry.space_group_name_H-M   'P 1'
#
loop_
_entity.id
_entity.type
_entity.pdbx_description
1 polymer ?
#
loop_
_entity_poly.entity_id
_entity_poly.type
_entity_poly.pdbx_seq_one_letter_code
_entity_poly.pdbx_strand_id
1 'polypeptide(L)'
;MKAVILRQLGGPHQLQVEEVAIPEPGPGQVRVRLHASALNRRDVWITLGQYPGIRLPCTAGSDGAGVVDKIGPAVPDDLLAQDRLGQEVVIYPAYDWGANPRFPSPTFRVLGMPDPGTFAEYLCVPAAHLFPKPAHLNWEQAAALPLAGLTSWRALMTQGAAQPGETVLVTGIGGGVATFALKWAVALGARVFVTSGDDHKLEQARQLGAAGGVNYRAEDWGQQLTKLSGGVDVVVDGTGGPAFKGCFSVLKPGGRLVVYGSTAGNSSGLDLVRLFFRQVRIVGSTMGSPAEFAAMLRFVTDHRMVPVIDQSFALDQAVAAHQRLLAAEQMGKIVLLHGSIY
;
A
#
# COMPACT_ATOMS: atom_id res chain seq x y z
N MET A 1 -16.15 -22.16 2.64
CA MET A 1 -15.50 -20.98 3.21
C MET A 1 -16.24 -19.73 2.82
N LYS A 2 -16.21 -18.70 3.67
CA LYS A 2 -16.72 -17.39 3.30
C LYS A 2 -15.74 -16.62 2.42
N ALA A 3 -16.28 -15.93 1.40
CA ALA A 3 -15.51 -15.03 0.54
C ALA A 3 -16.37 -13.82 0.13
N VAL A 4 -15.74 -12.68 -0.07
CA VAL A 4 -16.39 -11.46 -0.58
C VAL A 4 -16.27 -11.46 -2.11
N ILE A 5 -17.39 -11.64 -2.79
CA ILE A 5 -17.45 -11.77 -4.24
C ILE A 5 -18.04 -10.52 -4.86
N LEU A 6 -17.39 -10.02 -5.91
CA LEU A 6 -17.93 -8.98 -6.81
C LEU A 6 -18.41 -9.66 -8.11
N ARG A 7 -19.73 -9.64 -8.35
CA ARG A 7 -20.34 -10.24 -9.57
C ARG A 7 -20.67 -9.21 -10.63
N GLN A 8 -20.88 -7.97 -10.23
CA GLN A 8 -21.20 -6.86 -11.14
C GLN A 8 -20.59 -5.55 -10.62
N LEU A 9 -20.31 -4.63 -11.52
CA LEU A 9 -19.82 -3.30 -11.21
C LEU A 9 -20.95 -2.40 -10.72
N GLY A 10 -20.61 -1.30 -10.04
CA GLY A 10 -21.59 -0.31 -9.57
C GLY A 10 -21.24 0.29 -8.22
N GLY A 11 -20.18 -0.18 -7.59
CA GLY A 11 -19.69 0.33 -6.31
C GLY A 11 -19.69 -0.70 -5.19
N PRO A 12 -19.28 -0.30 -3.97
CA PRO A 12 -19.10 -1.23 -2.85
C PRO A 12 -20.36 -2.03 -2.46
N HIS A 13 -21.55 -1.52 -2.70
CA HIS A 13 -22.81 -2.21 -2.39
C HIS A 13 -23.05 -3.46 -3.25
N GLN A 14 -22.28 -3.67 -4.31
CA GLN A 14 -22.32 -4.87 -5.15
C GLN A 14 -21.50 -6.04 -4.58
N LEU A 15 -20.71 -5.80 -3.54
CA LEU A 15 -19.98 -6.85 -2.85
C LEU A 15 -20.94 -7.75 -2.07
N GLN A 16 -20.77 -9.06 -2.22
CA GLN A 16 -21.59 -10.07 -1.54
C GLN A 16 -20.70 -11.06 -0.82
N VAL A 17 -21.08 -11.43 0.40
CA VAL A 17 -20.43 -12.51 1.13
C VAL A 17 -21.11 -13.82 0.76
N GLU A 18 -20.34 -14.75 0.22
CA GLU A 18 -20.84 -16.04 -0.26
C GLU A 18 -20.09 -17.21 0.38
N GLU A 19 -20.77 -18.34 0.51
CA GLU A 19 -20.13 -19.60 0.81
C GLU A 19 -19.61 -20.25 -0.48
N VAL A 20 -18.29 -20.45 -0.56
CA VAL A 20 -17.63 -21.07 -1.71
C VAL A 20 -16.77 -22.25 -1.28
N ALA A 21 -16.38 -23.10 -2.22
CA ALA A 21 -15.47 -24.23 -1.94
C ALA A 21 -14.13 -23.72 -1.41
N ILE A 22 -13.55 -24.45 -0.46
CA ILE A 22 -12.18 -24.18 -0.01
C ILE A 22 -11.23 -24.57 -1.16
N PRO A 23 -10.32 -23.66 -1.61
CA PRO A 23 -9.44 -23.96 -2.72
C PRO A 23 -8.39 -24.99 -2.35
N GLU A 24 -8.02 -25.84 -3.31
CA GLU A 24 -6.93 -26.78 -3.17
C GLU A 24 -5.65 -26.23 -3.82
N PRO A 25 -4.48 -26.28 -3.12
CA PRO A 25 -3.24 -25.78 -3.67
C PRO A 25 -2.73 -26.66 -4.81
N GLY A 26 -2.49 -26.05 -5.97
CA GLY A 26 -1.87 -26.67 -7.12
C GLY A 26 -0.35 -26.83 -6.96
N PRO A 27 0.34 -27.32 -8.04
CA PRO A 27 1.80 -27.45 -8.03
C PRO A 27 2.51 -26.13 -7.71
N GLY A 28 3.47 -26.18 -6.77
CA GLY A 28 4.23 -25.02 -6.33
C GLY A 28 3.45 -24.02 -5.46
N GLN A 29 2.19 -24.32 -5.13
CA GLN A 29 1.35 -23.46 -4.30
C GLN A 29 1.22 -23.97 -2.87
N VAL A 30 0.86 -23.04 -1.99
CA VAL A 30 0.43 -23.34 -0.62
C VAL A 30 -0.91 -22.67 -0.35
N ARG A 31 -1.71 -23.27 0.51
CA ARG A 31 -2.94 -22.66 1.02
C ARG A 31 -2.65 -21.96 2.34
N VAL A 32 -3.09 -20.73 2.43
CA VAL A 32 -3.04 -19.91 3.66
C VAL A 32 -4.45 -19.79 4.21
N ARG A 33 -4.64 -20.14 5.48
CA ARG A 33 -5.82 -19.76 6.25
C ARG A 33 -5.60 -18.33 6.72
N LEU A 34 -6.38 -17.39 6.18
CA LEU A 34 -6.25 -15.97 6.46
C LEU A 34 -6.88 -15.63 7.83
N HIS A 35 -6.18 -14.84 8.62
CA HIS A 35 -6.67 -14.25 9.87
C HIS A 35 -7.11 -12.80 9.68
N ALA A 36 -6.45 -12.09 8.78
CA ALA A 36 -6.80 -10.72 8.42
C ALA A 36 -6.41 -10.41 6.98
N SER A 37 -7.12 -9.47 6.37
CA SER A 37 -6.78 -8.83 5.11
C SER A 37 -6.96 -7.31 5.24
N ALA A 38 -6.42 -6.52 4.29
CA ALA A 38 -6.56 -5.08 4.37
C ALA A 38 -6.89 -4.44 3.02
N LEU A 39 -7.71 -3.39 3.07
CA LEU A 39 -8.19 -2.69 1.90
C LEU A 39 -7.12 -1.78 1.30
N ASN A 40 -7.19 -1.63 -0.02
CA ASN A 40 -6.44 -0.67 -0.81
C ASN A 40 -7.38 0.13 -1.71
N ARG A 41 -6.97 1.32 -2.13
CA ARG A 41 -7.80 2.18 -3.01
C ARG A 41 -8.21 1.47 -4.30
N ARG A 42 -7.36 0.58 -4.84
CA ARG A 42 -7.68 -0.23 -6.02
C ARG A 42 -8.93 -1.10 -5.84
N ASP A 43 -9.18 -1.61 -4.65
CA ASP A 43 -10.32 -2.47 -4.38
C ASP A 43 -11.64 -1.71 -4.57
N VAL A 44 -11.68 -0.45 -4.14
CA VAL A 44 -12.82 0.46 -4.42
C VAL A 44 -12.93 0.75 -5.91
N TRP A 45 -11.82 1.07 -6.60
CA TRP A 45 -11.84 1.34 -8.04
C TRP A 45 -12.29 0.12 -8.87
N ILE A 46 -11.97 -1.10 -8.43
CA ILE A 46 -12.48 -2.33 -9.05
C ILE A 46 -14.02 -2.36 -8.94
N THR A 47 -14.59 -2.10 -7.77
CA THR A 47 -16.07 -2.10 -7.63
C THR A 47 -16.74 -1.05 -8.48
N LEU A 48 -16.08 0.10 -8.72
CA LEU A 48 -16.57 1.21 -9.55
C LEU A 48 -16.35 1.02 -11.07
N GLY A 49 -15.63 -0.04 -11.48
CA GLY A 49 -15.27 -0.22 -12.89
C GLY A 49 -14.15 0.69 -13.39
N GLN A 50 -13.40 1.31 -12.48
CA GLN A 50 -12.34 2.29 -12.77
C GLN A 50 -10.93 1.70 -12.71
N TYR A 51 -10.79 0.38 -12.67
CA TYR A 51 -9.51 -0.30 -12.66
C TYR A 51 -9.29 -1.08 -13.97
N PRO A 52 -8.09 -1.11 -14.55
CA PRO A 52 -7.85 -1.78 -15.82
C PRO A 52 -7.96 -3.30 -15.71
N GLY A 53 -8.47 -3.95 -16.75
CA GLY A 53 -8.44 -5.40 -16.90
C GLY A 53 -9.36 -6.17 -15.94
N ILE A 54 -10.44 -5.55 -15.44
CA ILE A 54 -11.40 -6.20 -14.53
C ILE A 54 -11.99 -7.46 -15.17
N ARG A 55 -12.00 -8.55 -14.41
CA ARG A 55 -12.67 -9.82 -14.75
C ARG A 55 -13.62 -10.20 -13.63
N LEU A 56 -14.87 -10.45 -13.96
CA LEU A 56 -15.91 -10.83 -13.02
C LEU A 56 -16.39 -12.26 -13.29
N PRO A 57 -16.86 -13.03 -12.28
CA PRO A 57 -16.82 -12.66 -10.86
C PRO A 57 -15.40 -12.68 -10.32
N CYS A 58 -15.11 -11.87 -9.28
CA CYS A 58 -13.81 -11.89 -8.62
C CYS A 58 -13.92 -11.77 -7.10
N THR A 59 -12.93 -12.34 -6.41
CA THR A 59 -12.64 -12.08 -5.00
C THR A 59 -11.49 -11.09 -4.96
N ALA A 60 -11.75 -9.87 -4.53
CA ALA A 60 -10.73 -8.83 -4.42
C ALA A 60 -9.83 -9.02 -3.17
N GLY A 61 -8.97 -8.06 -2.92
CA GLY A 61 -8.04 -8.06 -1.80
C GLY A 61 -6.63 -8.48 -2.18
N SER A 62 -5.66 -7.62 -1.87
CA SER A 62 -4.25 -7.86 -2.20
C SER A 62 -3.40 -8.09 -0.96
N ASP A 63 -3.87 -7.64 0.19
CA ASP A 63 -3.15 -7.68 1.45
C ASP A 63 -3.72 -8.78 2.35
N GLY A 64 -2.87 -9.65 2.86
CA GLY A 64 -3.30 -10.73 3.75
C GLY A 64 -2.19 -11.23 4.66
N ALA A 65 -2.60 -11.66 5.86
CA ALA A 65 -1.77 -12.37 6.83
C ALA A 65 -2.55 -13.55 7.40
N GLY A 66 -1.86 -14.66 7.63
CA GLY A 66 -2.48 -15.88 8.10
C GLY A 66 -1.47 -16.98 8.38
N VAL A 67 -1.96 -18.21 8.44
CA VAL A 67 -1.18 -19.40 8.75
C VAL A 67 -1.21 -20.36 7.56
N VAL A 68 -0.07 -20.93 7.23
CA VAL A 68 0.03 -21.98 6.21
C VAL A 68 -0.78 -23.19 6.66
N ASP A 69 -1.82 -23.54 5.91
CA ASP A 69 -2.80 -24.56 6.25
C ASP A 69 -2.59 -25.86 5.44
N LYS A 70 -2.17 -25.75 4.18
CA LYS A 70 -1.92 -26.88 3.30
C LYS A 70 -0.83 -26.58 2.29
N ILE A 71 0.01 -27.57 2.02
CA ILE A 71 1.09 -27.51 1.02
C ILE A 71 0.65 -28.34 -0.20
N GLY A 72 0.75 -27.73 -1.39
CA GLY A 72 0.49 -28.40 -2.65
C GLY A 72 1.69 -29.23 -3.12
N PRO A 73 1.53 -30.01 -4.19
CA PRO A 73 2.62 -30.78 -4.75
C PRO A 73 3.70 -29.89 -5.37
N ALA A 74 4.91 -30.44 -5.53
CA ALA A 74 6.04 -29.80 -6.21
C ALA A 74 6.42 -28.39 -5.69
N VAL A 75 6.21 -28.11 -4.40
CA VAL A 75 6.82 -26.96 -3.76
C VAL A 75 8.31 -27.24 -3.57
N PRO A 76 9.23 -26.37 -4.03
CA PRO A 76 10.67 -26.57 -3.90
C PRO A 76 11.13 -26.73 -2.44
N ASP A 77 12.09 -27.62 -2.17
CA ASP A 77 12.57 -27.95 -0.81
C ASP A 77 13.20 -26.75 -0.09
N ASP A 78 13.86 -25.84 -0.81
CA ASP A 78 14.41 -24.61 -0.27
C ASP A 78 13.33 -23.61 0.19
N LEU A 79 12.13 -23.72 -0.40
CA LEU A 79 10.93 -23.01 0.01
C LEU A 79 10.11 -23.81 1.05
N LEU A 80 10.41 -25.08 1.25
CA LEU A 80 9.81 -25.96 2.27
C LEU A 80 10.55 -25.92 3.61
N ALA A 81 11.52 -24.99 3.82
CA ALA A 81 12.34 -24.96 5.04
C ALA A 81 11.52 -25.35 6.27
N GLN A 82 11.89 -26.50 6.82
CA GLN A 82 11.38 -27.19 8.00
C GLN A 82 10.05 -26.66 8.57
N ASP A 83 8.94 -27.42 8.35
CA ASP A 83 7.62 -27.16 8.93
C ASP A 83 6.94 -25.83 8.55
N ARG A 84 6.78 -25.55 7.25
CA ARG A 84 5.92 -24.41 6.83
C ARG A 84 4.47 -24.58 7.27
N LEU A 85 4.00 -25.81 7.48
CA LEU A 85 2.66 -26.03 8.00
C LEU A 85 2.54 -25.42 9.40
N GLY A 86 1.54 -24.55 9.60
CA GLY A 86 1.39 -23.79 10.83
C GLY A 86 2.23 -22.49 10.90
N GLN A 87 3.08 -22.20 9.91
CA GLN A 87 3.87 -20.96 9.89
C GLN A 87 2.98 -19.72 9.74
N GLU A 88 3.22 -18.70 10.58
CA GLU A 88 2.60 -17.38 10.46
C GLU A 88 3.26 -16.57 9.33
N VAL A 89 2.46 -16.10 8.38
CA VAL A 89 2.96 -15.47 7.15
C VAL A 89 2.21 -14.19 6.79
N VAL A 90 2.91 -13.35 6.03
CA VAL A 90 2.35 -12.25 5.22
C VAL A 90 2.56 -12.58 3.75
N ILE A 91 1.61 -12.18 2.90
CA ILE A 91 1.59 -12.52 1.48
C ILE A 91 2.17 -11.37 0.66
N TYR A 92 3.16 -11.65 -0.19
CA TYR A 92 3.62 -10.70 -1.21
C TYR A 92 2.49 -10.42 -2.20
N PRO A 93 2.10 -9.16 -2.42
CA PRO A 93 0.81 -8.80 -3.01
C PRO A 93 0.80 -8.73 -4.55
N ALA A 94 1.74 -9.39 -5.23
CA ALA A 94 1.84 -9.30 -6.69
C ALA A 94 2.42 -10.56 -7.33
N TYR A 95 2.21 -10.71 -8.63
CA TYR A 95 2.74 -11.78 -9.48
C TYR A 95 3.65 -11.19 -10.57
N ASP A 96 4.62 -11.98 -10.99
CA ASP A 96 5.40 -11.77 -12.21
C ASP A 96 6.09 -10.40 -12.30
N TRP A 97 6.69 -9.94 -11.19
CA TRP A 97 7.54 -8.74 -11.24
C TRP A 97 8.60 -8.85 -12.34
N GLY A 98 9.18 -10.02 -12.52
CA GLY A 98 10.23 -10.28 -13.48
C GLY A 98 11.64 -10.05 -12.92
N ALA A 99 12.65 -10.29 -13.77
CA ALA A 99 14.06 -10.23 -13.38
C ALA A 99 14.64 -8.82 -13.26
N ASN A 100 13.99 -7.82 -13.88
CA ASN A 100 14.49 -6.45 -13.82
C ASN A 100 14.03 -5.74 -12.54
N PRO A 101 14.95 -5.32 -11.65
CA PRO A 101 14.54 -4.64 -10.41
C PRO A 101 14.02 -3.22 -10.63
N ARG A 102 14.28 -2.61 -11.80
CA ARG A 102 13.93 -1.21 -12.09
C ARG A 102 12.45 -1.02 -12.41
N PHE A 103 11.81 -2.00 -13.03
CA PHE A 103 10.40 -1.94 -13.46
C PHE A 103 9.81 -3.35 -13.56
N PRO A 104 8.48 -3.49 -13.42
CA PRO A 104 7.81 -4.77 -13.52
C PRO A 104 7.78 -5.30 -14.95
N SER A 105 7.65 -6.63 -15.10
CA SER A 105 7.48 -7.27 -16.40
C SER A 105 6.13 -6.91 -17.05
N PRO A 106 5.96 -7.15 -18.35
CA PRO A 106 4.66 -6.96 -19.04
C PRO A 106 3.54 -7.86 -18.52
N THR A 107 3.89 -8.98 -17.88
CA THR A 107 2.92 -9.92 -17.27
C THR A 107 2.64 -9.64 -15.79
N PHE A 108 3.23 -8.56 -15.27
CA PHE A 108 3.00 -8.14 -13.88
C PHE A 108 1.52 -7.91 -13.59
N ARG A 109 1.06 -8.44 -12.45
CA ARG A 109 -0.29 -8.23 -11.96
C ARG A 109 -0.32 -8.21 -10.43
N VAL A 110 -1.32 -7.54 -9.91
CA VAL A 110 -1.52 -7.42 -8.46
C VAL A 110 -2.53 -8.49 -8.01
N LEU A 111 -2.23 -9.15 -6.89
CA LEU A 111 -3.11 -10.13 -6.25
C LEU A 111 -4.52 -9.56 -6.04
N GLY A 112 -5.54 -10.41 -6.19
CA GLY A 112 -6.94 -10.04 -5.96
C GLY A 112 -7.72 -9.58 -7.19
N MET A 113 -7.08 -9.54 -8.37
CA MET A 113 -7.75 -9.37 -9.67
C MET A 113 -6.67 -9.31 -10.77
N PRO A 114 -6.66 -10.15 -11.81
CA PRO A 114 -7.68 -11.18 -12.12
C PRO A 114 -7.59 -12.46 -11.28
N ASP A 115 -6.50 -12.65 -10.54
CA ASP A 115 -6.33 -13.81 -9.66
C ASP A 115 -7.20 -13.64 -8.40
N PRO A 116 -7.63 -14.74 -7.73
CA PRO A 116 -8.35 -14.68 -6.46
C PRO A 116 -7.56 -13.90 -5.40
N GLY A 117 -8.28 -13.15 -4.57
CA GLY A 117 -7.69 -12.28 -3.57
C GLY A 117 -7.93 -12.69 -2.12
N THR A 118 -7.52 -11.83 -1.23
CA THR A 118 -7.44 -12.07 0.22
C THR A 118 -8.75 -11.81 0.97
N PHE A 119 -9.81 -11.32 0.33
CA PHE A 119 -11.10 -11.15 1.02
C PHE A 119 -11.87 -12.47 1.07
N ALA A 120 -11.22 -13.51 1.61
CA ALA A 120 -11.73 -14.86 1.79
C ALA A 120 -11.01 -15.54 2.96
N GLU A 121 -11.60 -16.56 3.56
CA GLU A 121 -10.99 -17.27 4.69
C GLU A 121 -9.74 -18.07 4.30
N TYR A 122 -9.63 -18.52 3.05
CA TYR A 122 -8.49 -19.26 2.52
C TYR A 122 -8.09 -18.77 1.16
N LEU A 123 -6.79 -18.81 0.89
CA LEU A 123 -6.22 -18.42 -0.40
C LEU A 123 -5.06 -19.36 -0.75
N CYS A 124 -4.98 -19.79 -2.03
CA CYS A 124 -3.82 -20.48 -2.57
C CYS A 124 -2.92 -19.49 -3.32
N VAL A 125 -1.63 -19.47 -2.96
CA VAL A 125 -0.61 -18.62 -3.59
C VAL A 125 0.67 -19.42 -3.84
N PRO A 126 1.53 -19.00 -4.78
CA PRO A 126 2.87 -19.58 -4.90
C PRO A 126 3.62 -19.55 -3.58
N ALA A 127 4.34 -20.62 -3.25
CA ALA A 127 5.11 -20.71 -2.01
C ALA A 127 6.14 -19.59 -1.86
N ALA A 128 6.68 -19.09 -2.98
CA ALA A 128 7.61 -17.96 -3.03
C ALA A 128 7.00 -16.61 -2.65
N HIS A 129 5.66 -16.51 -2.57
CA HIS A 129 4.98 -15.28 -2.14
C HIS A 129 4.81 -15.18 -0.63
N LEU A 130 5.21 -16.20 0.12
CA LEU A 130 5.08 -16.22 1.56
C LEU A 130 6.34 -15.73 2.26
N PHE A 131 6.15 -14.78 3.14
CA PHE A 131 7.20 -14.25 4.00
C PHE A 131 6.79 -14.41 5.47
N PRO A 132 7.73 -14.69 6.39
CA PRO A 132 7.42 -14.76 7.81
C PRO A 132 6.75 -13.47 8.31
N LYS A 133 5.67 -13.61 9.06
CA LYS A 133 5.04 -12.48 9.74
C LYS A 133 6.02 -11.90 10.77
N PRO A 134 6.27 -10.58 10.80
CA PRO A 134 7.06 -9.97 11.88
C PRO A 134 6.45 -10.31 13.25
N ALA A 135 7.24 -10.94 14.12
CA ALA A 135 6.74 -11.54 15.38
C ALA A 135 6.10 -10.53 16.34
N HIS A 136 6.46 -9.25 16.27
CA HIS A 136 5.92 -8.20 17.13
C HIS A 136 4.56 -7.66 16.66
N LEU A 137 4.08 -8.06 15.46
CA LEU A 137 2.82 -7.59 14.92
C LEU A 137 1.70 -8.60 15.18
N ASN A 138 0.52 -8.08 15.53
CA ASN A 138 -0.71 -8.87 15.49
C ASN A 138 -1.20 -9.08 14.04
N TRP A 139 -2.29 -9.81 13.85
CA TRP A 139 -2.81 -10.16 12.52
C TRP A 139 -3.26 -8.94 11.72
N GLU A 140 -3.94 -7.98 12.34
CA GLU A 140 -4.40 -6.75 11.71
C GLU A 140 -3.23 -5.91 11.19
N GLN A 141 -2.22 -5.74 12.03
CA GLN A 141 -1.01 -5.00 11.71
C GLN A 141 -0.22 -5.70 10.60
N ALA A 142 -0.09 -7.03 10.68
CA ALA A 142 0.61 -7.79 9.66
C ALA A 142 -0.09 -7.71 8.29
N ALA A 143 -1.42 -7.87 8.25
CA ALA A 143 -2.21 -7.76 7.04
C ALA A 143 -2.19 -6.34 6.42
N ALA A 144 -1.97 -5.31 7.22
CA ALA A 144 -1.91 -3.93 6.74
C ALA A 144 -0.63 -3.59 5.94
N LEU A 145 0.44 -4.40 6.07
CA LEU A 145 1.76 -4.09 5.51
C LEU A 145 1.85 -4.21 3.98
N PRO A 146 1.37 -5.30 3.31
CA PRO A 146 1.92 -5.72 2.04
C PRO A 146 1.92 -4.65 0.95
N LEU A 147 0.79 -4.31 0.36
CA LEU A 147 0.73 -3.45 -0.82
C LEU A 147 1.12 -2.00 -0.50
N ALA A 148 0.51 -1.43 0.53
CA ALA A 148 0.72 -0.02 0.86
C ALA A 148 2.14 0.22 1.42
N GLY A 149 2.62 -0.68 2.27
CA GLY A 149 3.98 -0.64 2.80
C GLY A 149 5.02 -0.76 1.69
N LEU A 150 4.86 -1.75 0.79
CA LEU A 150 5.78 -1.98 -0.33
C LEU A 150 5.78 -0.82 -1.33
N THR A 151 4.60 -0.31 -1.71
CA THR A 151 4.48 0.84 -2.61
C THR A 151 5.19 2.06 -2.04
N SER A 152 4.99 2.33 -0.76
CA SER A 152 5.64 3.46 -0.08
C SER A 152 7.14 3.23 0.09
N TRP A 153 7.58 2.00 0.40
CA TRP A 153 8.98 1.63 0.47
C TRP A 153 9.70 1.91 -0.85
N ARG A 154 9.17 1.38 -1.95
CA ARG A 154 9.76 1.62 -3.26
C ARG A 154 9.76 3.11 -3.62
N ALA A 155 8.65 3.82 -3.40
CA ALA A 155 8.57 5.24 -3.71
C ALA A 155 9.60 6.06 -2.93
N LEU A 156 9.79 5.81 -1.64
CA LEU A 156 10.68 6.58 -0.78
C LEU A 156 12.14 6.10 -0.89
N MET A 157 12.37 4.80 -0.69
CA MET A 157 13.73 4.25 -0.54
C MET A 157 14.40 3.98 -1.88
N THR A 158 13.67 3.40 -2.86
CA THR A 158 14.27 3.02 -4.16
C THR A 158 14.23 4.18 -5.15
N GLN A 159 13.03 4.72 -5.43
CA GLN A 159 12.87 5.74 -6.47
C GLN A 159 13.24 7.14 -5.97
N GLY A 160 12.84 7.46 -4.75
CA GLY A 160 13.19 8.70 -4.06
C GLY A 160 14.62 8.73 -3.56
N ALA A 161 15.21 7.55 -3.31
CA ALA A 161 16.54 7.40 -2.72
C ALA A 161 16.76 8.36 -1.54
N ALA A 162 15.74 8.44 -0.68
CA ALA A 162 15.76 9.34 0.48
C ALA A 162 16.90 9.00 1.43
N GLN A 163 17.54 10.02 1.99
CA GLN A 163 18.68 9.89 2.89
C GLN A 163 18.36 10.46 4.28
N PRO A 164 19.05 9.98 5.33
CA PRO A 164 18.99 10.61 6.65
C PRO A 164 19.29 12.12 6.57
N GLY A 165 18.50 12.93 7.30
CA GLY A 165 18.65 14.39 7.33
C GLY A 165 17.99 15.14 6.17
N GLU A 166 17.54 14.47 5.10
CA GLU A 166 16.77 15.12 4.04
C GLU A 166 15.38 15.53 4.52
N THR A 167 14.81 16.53 3.84
CA THR A 167 13.42 16.95 4.07
C THR A 167 12.51 16.26 3.06
N VAL A 168 11.53 15.53 3.55
CA VAL A 168 10.57 14.76 2.75
C VAL A 168 9.17 15.37 2.87
N LEU A 169 8.48 15.54 1.74
CA LEU A 169 7.06 15.84 1.71
C LEU A 169 6.28 14.58 1.31
N VAL A 170 5.26 14.24 2.11
CA VAL A 170 4.30 13.18 1.79
C VAL A 170 2.93 13.81 1.56
N THR A 171 2.36 13.62 0.38
CA THR A 171 1.06 14.19 0.03
C THR A 171 -0.11 13.31 0.48
N GLY A 172 -1.25 13.94 0.78
CA GLY A 172 -2.49 13.23 1.04
C GLY A 172 -2.43 12.33 2.27
N ILE A 173 -1.88 12.85 3.38
CA ILE A 173 -1.81 12.07 4.63
C ILE A 173 -3.21 11.63 5.08
N GLY A 174 -3.32 10.37 5.45
CA GLY A 174 -4.57 9.67 5.73
C GLY A 174 -4.69 8.38 4.93
N GLY A 175 -4.12 8.33 3.72
CA GLY A 175 -4.03 7.08 2.94
C GLY A 175 -2.96 6.12 3.48
N GLY A 176 -3.16 4.82 3.27
CA GLY A 176 -2.21 3.79 3.75
C GLY A 176 -0.78 4.00 3.26
N VAL A 177 -0.57 4.27 1.96
CA VAL A 177 0.77 4.52 1.41
C VAL A 177 1.41 5.75 2.04
N ALA A 178 0.64 6.83 2.23
CA ALA A 178 1.14 8.07 2.82
C ALA A 178 1.52 7.91 4.29
N THR A 179 0.73 7.16 5.09
CA THR A 179 1.07 6.88 6.49
C THR A 179 2.33 6.01 6.61
N PHE A 180 2.52 5.05 5.72
CA PHE A 180 3.78 4.29 5.66
C PHE A 180 4.96 5.16 5.23
N ALA A 181 4.81 5.99 4.18
CA ALA A 181 5.88 6.88 3.72
C ALA A 181 6.34 7.83 4.85
N LEU A 182 5.39 8.39 5.62
CA LEU A 182 5.71 9.18 6.81
C LEU A 182 6.55 8.35 7.79
N LYS A 183 6.07 7.15 8.17
CA LYS A 183 6.75 6.31 9.16
C LYS A 183 8.13 5.83 8.69
N TRP A 184 8.26 5.43 7.42
CA TRP A 184 9.57 5.04 6.85
C TRP A 184 10.55 6.22 6.87
N ALA A 185 10.11 7.41 6.45
CA ALA A 185 10.96 8.59 6.40
C ALA A 185 11.38 9.07 7.80
N VAL A 186 10.48 9.02 8.79
CA VAL A 186 10.81 9.33 10.19
C VAL A 186 11.84 8.33 10.74
N ALA A 187 11.63 7.03 10.52
CA ALA A 187 12.57 6.01 11.00
C ALA A 187 13.93 6.07 10.29
N LEU A 188 13.95 6.54 9.03
CA LEU A 188 15.19 6.83 8.30
C LEU A 188 15.97 8.02 8.89
N GLY A 189 15.34 8.86 9.71
CA GLY A 189 15.94 10.09 10.23
C GLY A 189 15.75 11.30 9.30
N ALA A 190 14.77 11.27 8.41
CA ALA A 190 14.40 12.41 7.58
C ALA A 190 13.47 13.37 8.33
N ARG A 191 13.47 14.64 7.94
CA ARG A 191 12.54 15.65 8.43
C ARG A 191 11.29 15.64 7.55
N VAL A 192 10.15 15.17 8.07
CA VAL A 192 8.95 14.90 7.27
C VAL A 192 7.89 15.98 7.40
N PHE A 193 7.39 16.45 6.28
CA PHE A 193 6.22 17.30 6.17
C PHE A 193 5.10 16.55 5.42
N VAL A 194 3.85 16.94 5.68
CA VAL A 194 2.69 16.30 5.08
C VAL A 194 1.69 17.31 4.53
N THR A 195 0.83 16.89 3.59
CA THR A 195 -0.35 17.66 3.20
C THR A 195 -1.63 16.88 3.49
N SER A 196 -2.69 17.58 3.86
CA SER A 196 -4.05 17.06 3.97
C SER A 196 -5.06 18.14 3.62
N GLY A 197 -6.29 17.74 3.28
CA GLY A 197 -7.44 18.65 3.26
C GLY A 197 -8.20 18.70 4.58
N ASP A 198 -7.69 18.01 5.62
CA ASP A 198 -8.27 17.84 6.94
C ASP A 198 -7.20 18.13 8.00
N ASP A 199 -7.43 19.16 8.81
CA ASP A 199 -6.47 19.61 9.82
C ASP A 199 -6.31 18.61 10.96
N HIS A 200 -7.36 17.81 11.27
CA HIS A 200 -7.26 16.73 12.25
C HIS A 200 -6.25 15.66 11.81
N LYS A 201 -6.23 15.31 10.52
CA LYS A 201 -5.22 14.38 9.97
C LYS A 201 -3.80 14.98 10.00
N LEU A 202 -3.65 16.28 9.86
CA LEU A 202 -2.35 16.95 10.04
C LEU A 202 -1.85 16.82 11.47
N GLU A 203 -2.74 16.96 12.46
CA GLU A 203 -2.37 16.79 13.86
C GLU A 203 -2.01 15.33 14.19
N GLN A 204 -2.79 14.37 13.70
CA GLN A 204 -2.44 12.95 13.83
C GLN A 204 -1.08 12.63 13.20
N ALA A 205 -0.76 13.24 12.05
CA ALA A 205 0.56 13.06 11.42
C ALA A 205 1.70 13.61 12.27
N ARG A 206 1.51 14.71 13.01
CA ARG A 206 2.50 15.22 13.96
C ARG A 206 2.77 14.21 15.09
N GLN A 207 1.72 13.58 15.62
CA GLN A 207 1.84 12.52 16.62
C GLN A 207 2.60 11.29 16.09
N LEU A 208 2.55 11.06 14.76
CA LEU A 208 3.31 10.01 14.07
C LEU A 208 4.75 10.43 13.71
N GLY A 209 5.18 11.65 14.08
CA GLY A 209 6.54 12.14 13.89
C GLY A 209 6.72 13.12 12.73
N ALA A 210 5.65 13.61 12.09
CA ALA A 210 5.79 14.68 11.10
C ALA A 210 6.25 15.98 11.78
N ALA A 211 7.26 16.64 11.19
CA ALA A 211 7.77 17.93 11.65
C ALA A 211 6.77 19.07 11.44
N GLY A 212 5.78 18.88 10.56
CA GLY A 212 4.73 19.82 10.27
C GLY A 212 3.87 19.40 9.08
N GLY A 213 2.89 20.21 8.75
CA GLY A 213 2.05 19.97 7.59
C GLY A 213 1.25 21.19 7.22
N VAL A 214 0.67 21.19 6.01
CA VAL A 214 -0.15 22.26 5.49
C VAL A 214 -1.43 21.70 4.88
N ASN A 215 -2.50 22.49 4.96
CA ASN A 215 -3.76 22.17 4.32
C ASN A 215 -3.67 22.59 2.83
N TYR A 216 -3.74 21.60 1.92
CA TYR A 216 -3.62 21.83 0.49
C TYR A 216 -4.82 22.57 -0.14
N ARG A 217 -5.89 22.80 0.64
CA ARG A 217 -7.04 23.62 0.19
C ARG A 217 -6.73 25.12 0.20
N ALA A 218 -5.69 25.54 0.93
CA ALA A 218 -5.18 26.91 0.84
C ALA A 218 -4.48 27.11 -0.51
N GLU A 219 -4.79 28.19 -1.23
CA GLU A 219 -4.19 28.46 -2.56
C GLU A 219 -2.66 28.61 -2.50
N ASP A 220 -2.15 29.14 -1.42
CA ASP A 220 -0.72 29.40 -1.18
C ASP A 220 -0.01 28.28 -0.38
N TRP A 221 -0.62 27.11 -0.24
CA TRP A 221 -0.08 26.02 0.59
C TRP A 221 1.38 25.68 0.30
N GLY A 222 1.81 25.76 -0.98
CA GLY A 222 3.20 25.53 -1.36
C GLY A 222 4.15 26.59 -0.81
N GLN A 223 3.73 27.86 -0.74
CA GLN A 223 4.52 28.93 -0.12
C GLN A 223 4.57 28.77 1.39
N GLN A 224 3.45 28.42 2.03
CA GLN A 224 3.40 28.10 3.46
C GLN A 224 4.34 26.95 3.80
N LEU A 225 4.31 25.87 3.01
CA LEU A 225 5.20 24.74 3.21
C LEU A 225 6.67 25.13 3.03
N THR A 226 6.99 25.89 1.98
CA THR A 226 8.36 26.37 1.75
C THR A 226 8.86 27.22 2.92
N LYS A 227 8.01 28.09 3.48
CA LYS A 227 8.36 28.89 4.66
C LYS A 227 8.63 28.04 5.91
N LEU A 228 7.86 26.95 6.09
CA LEU A 228 8.00 26.03 7.23
C LEU A 228 9.21 25.10 7.08
N SER A 229 9.44 24.60 5.87
CA SER A 229 10.42 23.54 5.61
C SER A 229 11.79 24.04 5.14
N GLY A 230 11.85 25.22 4.52
CA GLY A 230 13.00 25.69 3.75
C GLY A 230 13.11 25.03 2.36
N GLY A 231 12.03 24.39 1.89
CA GLY A 231 11.99 23.53 0.71
C GLY A 231 12.24 22.05 1.04
N VAL A 232 11.93 21.17 0.09
CA VAL A 232 12.01 19.72 0.31
C VAL A 232 12.95 19.05 -0.70
N ASP A 233 13.61 17.97 -0.27
CA ASP A 233 14.52 17.20 -1.09
C ASP A 233 13.78 16.11 -1.88
N VAL A 234 12.77 15.49 -1.25
CA VAL A 234 11.95 14.42 -1.83
C VAL A 234 10.47 14.72 -1.63
N VAL A 235 9.68 14.55 -2.67
CA VAL A 235 8.20 14.50 -2.59
C VAL A 235 7.75 13.10 -2.94
N VAL A 236 6.92 12.49 -2.08
CA VAL A 236 6.23 11.23 -2.33
C VAL A 236 4.76 11.54 -2.57
N ASP A 237 4.32 11.47 -3.84
CA ASP A 237 3.00 11.92 -4.27
C ASP A 237 2.12 10.77 -4.80
N GLY A 238 0.95 10.62 -4.20
CA GLY A 238 -0.11 9.71 -4.65
C GLY A 238 -1.38 10.43 -5.08
N THR A 239 -1.39 11.76 -5.02
CA THR A 239 -2.59 12.58 -5.26
C THR A 239 -2.69 13.06 -6.70
N GLY A 240 -1.60 13.54 -7.26
CA GLY A 240 -1.62 14.16 -8.59
C GLY A 240 -2.51 15.40 -8.65
N GLY A 241 -3.24 15.57 -9.76
CA GLY A 241 -4.24 16.60 -9.93
C GLY A 241 -3.72 18.04 -9.77
N PRO A 242 -4.56 18.99 -9.32
CA PRO A 242 -4.17 20.39 -9.16
C PRO A 242 -3.04 20.64 -8.17
N ALA A 243 -2.92 19.79 -7.13
CA ALA A 243 -1.88 19.91 -6.11
C ALA A 243 -0.46 19.62 -6.63
N PHE A 244 -0.31 18.93 -7.76
CA PHE A 244 0.98 18.56 -8.35
C PHE A 244 1.89 19.76 -8.60
N LYS A 245 1.34 20.88 -9.09
CA LYS A 245 2.10 22.13 -9.31
C LYS A 245 2.76 22.62 -8.01
N GLY A 246 2.03 22.55 -6.90
CA GLY A 246 2.56 22.90 -5.59
C GLY A 246 3.68 21.94 -5.14
N CYS A 247 3.50 20.63 -5.31
CA CYS A 247 4.52 19.62 -5.01
C CYS A 247 5.82 19.91 -5.78
N PHE A 248 5.70 20.26 -7.06
CA PHE A 248 6.85 20.61 -7.88
C PHE A 248 7.51 21.92 -7.43
N SER A 249 6.71 22.91 -6.99
CA SER A 249 7.20 24.23 -6.59
C SER A 249 8.02 24.24 -5.31
N VAL A 250 7.75 23.33 -4.37
CA VAL A 250 8.44 23.27 -3.06
C VAL A 250 9.78 22.54 -3.09
N LEU A 251 10.11 21.83 -4.20
CA LEU A 251 11.37 21.12 -4.34
C LEU A 251 12.56 22.07 -4.33
N LYS A 252 13.60 21.66 -3.60
CA LYS A 252 14.94 22.27 -3.70
C LYS A 252 15.59 21.95 -5.05
N PRO A 253 16.65 22.69 -5.47
CA PRO A 253 17.48 22.25 -6.59
C PRO A 253 18.01 20.83 -6.37
N GLY A 254 17.97 20.00 -7.43
CA GLY A 254 18.34 18.57 -7.37
C GLY A 254 17.29 17.66 -6.73
N GLY A 255 16.14 18.21 -6.31
CA GLY A 255 15.08 17.46 -5.63
C GLY A 255 14.41 16.40 -6.51
N ARG A 256 13.69 15.47 -5.88
CA ARG A 256 13.00 14.33 -6.52
C ARG A 256 11.52 14.37 -6.22
N LEU A 257 10.68 14.29 -7.25
CA LEU A 257 9.23 14.10 -7.14
C LEU A 257 8.90 12.67 -7.58
N VAL A 258 8.52 11.83 -6.64
CA VAL A 258 8.14 10.44 -6.91
C VAL A 258 6.62 10.32 -6.93
N VAL A 259 6.08 9.91 -8.07
CA VAL A 259 4.64 9.75 -8.30
C VAL A 259 4.28 8.27 -8.28
N TYR A 260 3.44 7.84 -7.33
CA TYR A 260 2.96 6.46 -7.24
C TYR A 260 1.44 6.33 -7.48
N GLY A 261 0.74 7.42 -7.68
CA GLY A 261 -0.70 7.44 -7.92
C GLY A 261 -1.21 8.81 -8.38
N SER A 262 -2.48 8.86 -8.74
CA SER A 262 -3.16 10.07 -9.21
C SER A 262 -4.63 10.09 -8.76
N THR A 263 -4.86 10.00 -7.45
CA THR A 263 -6.23 9.90 -6.90
C THR A 263 -7.10 11.13 -7.15
N ALA A 264 -6.48 12.30 -7.38
CA ALA A 264 -7.15 13.54 -7.78
C ALA A 264 -7.07 13.82 -9.29
N GLY A 265 -6.68 12.80 -10.08
CA GLY A 265 -6.57 12.89 -11.54
C GLY A 265 -5.18 13.31 -12.03
N ASN A 266 -5.09 13.50 -13.34
CA ASN A 266 -3.83 13.89 -13.98
C ASN A 266 -3.50 15.36 -13.70
N SER A 267 -2.20 15.67 -13.66
CA SER A 267 -1.70 17.04 -13.57
C SER A 267 -1.83 17.73 -14.93
N SER A 268 -2.21 19.00 -14.92
CA SER A 268 -2.20 19.88 -16.10
C SER A 268 -0.92 20.74 -16.12
N GLY A 269 -0.04 20.42 -17.04
CA GLY A 269 1.17 21.22 -17.30
C GLY A 269 2.34 20.94 -16.34
N LEU A 270 3.53 21.07 -16.89
CA LEU A 270 4.80 20.98 -16.18
C LEU A 270 5.64 22.21 -16.54
N ASP A 271 6.16 22.90 -15.53
CA ASP A 271 7.11 23.99 -15.72
C ASP A 271 8.50 23.40 -16.10
N LEU A 272 8.74 23.32 -17.42
CA LEU A 272 9.98 22.77 -17.96
C LEU A 272 11.18 23.67 -17.65
N VAL A 273 11.00 24.99 -17.58
CA VAL A 273 12.06 25.93 -17.23
C VAL A 273 12.55 25.65 -15.81
N ARG A 274 11.62 25.53 -14.87
CA ARG A 274 11.95 25.16 -13.50
C ARG A 274 12.59 23.77 -13.42
N LEU A 275 12.09 22.79 -14.18
CA LEU A 275 12.62 21.43 -14.21
C LEU A 275 14.12 21.43 -14.55
N PHE A 276 14.51 22.04 -15.67
CA PHE A 276 15.91 21.97 -16.12
C PHE A 276 16.82 22.94 -15.35
N PHE A 277 16.39 24.17 -15.03
CA PHE A 277 17.23 25.10 -14.28
C PHE A 277 17.52 24.59 -12.87
N ARG A 278 16.55 23.93 -12.22
CA ARG A 278 16.73 23.41 -10.84
C ARG A 278 17.18 21.96 -10.80
N GLN A 279 17.40 21.32 -11.96
CA GLN A 279 17.85 19.92 -12.04
C GLN A 279 16.94 18.95 -11.26
N VAL A 280 15.63 19.22 -11.26
CA VAL A 280 14.63 18.38 -10.57
C VAL A 280 14.39 17.10 -11.37
N ARG A 281 14.17 15.99 -10.66
CA ARG A 281 13.79 14.70 -11.25
C ARG A 281 12.34 14.38 -10.94
N ILE A 282 11.59 13.91 -11.93
CA ILE A 282 10.25 13.35 -11.77
C ILE A 282 10.34 11.86 -12.07
N VAL A 283 9.92 11.02 -11.13
CA VAL A 283 10.10 9.57 -11.18
C VAL A 283 8.76 8.88 -10.92
N GLY A 284 8.38 7.95 -11.79
CA GLY A 284 7.24 7.05 -11.57
C GLY A 284 7.60 5.91 -10.64
N SER A 285 6.63 5.47 -9.82
CA SER A 285 6.77 4.30 -8.95
C SER A 285 5.47 3.49 -8.94
N THR A 286 5.59 2.18 -8.85
CA THR A 286 4.46 1.28 -8.65
C THR A 286 4.88 0.07 -7.85
N MET A 287 4.06 -0.35 -6.89
CA MET A 287 4.29 -1.57 -6.10
C MET A 287 5.76 -1.73 -5.63
N GLY A 288 6.35 -2.90 -5.84
CA GLY A 288 7.75 -3.23 -5.62
C GLY A 288 8.04 -4.71 -5.88
N SER A 289 9.31 -5.03 -6.00
CA SER A 289 9.81 -6.39 -6.23
C SER A 289 9.75 -7.25 -4.95
N PRO A 290 9.82 -8.60 -5.05
CA PRO A 290 9.97 -9.48 -3.89
C PRO A 290 11.19 -9.15 -3.01
N ALA A 291 12.28 -8.72 -3.62
CA ALA A 291 13.50 -8.32 -2.89
C ALA A 291 13.26 -7.04 -2.06
N GLU A 292 12.53 -6.07 -2.61
CA GLU A 292 12.13 -4.86 -1.86
C GLU A 292 11.14 -5.20 -0.75
N PHE A 293 10.25 -6.16 -0.96
CA PHE A 293 9.34 -6.64 0.08
C PHE A 293 10.10 -7.27 1.24
N ALA A 294 11.07 -8.14 0.95
CA ALA A 294 11.94 -8.71 1.97
C ALA A 294 12.74 -7.64 2.73
N ALA A 295 13.27 -6.63 2.02
CA ALA A 295 14.00 -5.52 2.64
C ALA A 295 13.09 -4.68 3.56
N MET A 296 11.87 -4.39 3.11
CA MET A 296 10.85 -3.70 3.91
C MET A 296 10.51 -4.48 5.18
N LEU A 297 10.29 -5.79 5.09
CA LEU A 297 9.95 -6.62 6.27
C LEU A 297 11.11 -6.68 7.28
N ARG A 298 12.36 -6.73 6.81
CA ARG A 298 13.53 -6.60 7.69
C ARG A 298 13.52 -5.26 8.41
N PHE A 299 13.33 -4.17 7.69
CA PHE A 299 13.25 -2.82 8.28
C PHE A 299 12.12 -2.70 9.31
N VAL A 300 10.94 -3.28 9.01
CA VAL A 300 9.80 -3.36 9.95
C VAL A 300 10.21 -4.08 11.25
N THR A 301 10.92 -5.18 11.12
CA THR A 301 11.37 -5.99 12.26
C THR A 301 12.43 -5.25 13.08
N ASP A 302 13.45 -4.72 12.41
CA ASP A 302 14.60 -4.07 13.06
C ASP A 302 14.20 -2.80 13.83
N HIS A 303 13.26 -2.03 13.26
CA HIS A 303 12.75 -0.80 13.88
C HIS A 303 11.47 -1.01 14.69
N ARG A 304 11.00 -2.26 14.83
CA ARG A 304 9.73 -2.62 15.49
C ARG A 304 8.55 -1.74 15.03
N MET A 305 8.47 -1.51 13.72
CA MET A 305 7.47 -0.63 13.13
C MET A 305 6.07 -1.24 13.21
N VAL A 306 5.10 -0.43 13.60
CA VAL A 306 3.68 -0.83 13.67
C VAL A 306 2.88 0.02 12.67
N PRO A 307 2.13 -0.59 11.75
CA PRO A 307 1.23 0.12 10.85
C PRO A 307 0.16 0.93 11.57
N VAL A 308 -0.27 2.03 10.96
CA VAL A 308 -1.44 2.79 11.43
C VAL A 308 -2.70 2.07 10.95
N ILE A 309 -3.49 1.56 11.88
CA ILE A 309 -4.80 0.97 11.61
C ILE A 309 -5.86 2.02 11.94
N ASP A 310 -6.72 2.29 10.98
CA ASP A 310 -7.86 3.18 11.14
C ASP A 310 -9.00 2.47 11.85
N GLN A 311 -9.47 1.39 11.24
CA GLN A 311 -10.56 0.59 11.78
C GLN A 311 -10.52 -0.85 11.23
N SER A 312 -10.94 -1.80 12.07
CA SER A 312 -11.13 -3.19 11.69
C SER A 312 -12.63 -3.51 11.60
N PHE A 313 -12.98 -4.32 10.61
CA PHE A 313 -14.32 -4.80 10.34
C PHE A 313 -14.30 -6.33 10.25
N ALA A 314 -15.40 -6.98 10.56
CA ALA A 314 -15.55 -8.39 10.21
C ALA A 314 -15.64 -8.57 8.68
N LEU A 315 -15.27 -9.75 8.16
CA LEU A 315 -15.29 -10.03 6.72
C LEU A 315 -16.68 -9.79 6.09
N ASP A 316 -17.76 -10.06 6.81
CA ASP A 316 -19.14 -9.84 6.40
C ASP A 316 -19.54 -8.35 6.35
N GLN A 317 -18.73 -7.48 6.94
CA GLN A 317 -18.89 -6.02 6.88
C GLN A 317 -18.07 -5.36 5.76
N ALA A 318 -17.61 -6.14 4.77
CA ALA A 318 -16.75 -5.66 3.69
C ALA A 318 -17.35 -4.45 2.93
N VAL A 319 -18.66 -4.39 2.77
CA VAL A 319 -19.36 -3.24 2.15
C VAL A 319 -19.10 -1.96 2.95
N ALA A 320 -19.30 -1.98 4.26
CA ALA A 320 -19.08 -0.81 5.14
C ALA A 320 -17.61 -0.38 5.14
N ALA A 321 -16.68 -1.34 5.17
CA ALA A 321 -15.23 -1.08 5.07
C ALA A 321 -14.87 -0.36 3.76
N HIS A 322 -15.40 -0.81 2.62
CA HIS A 322 -15.17 -0.18 1.32
C HIS A 322 -15.82 1.21 1.23
N GLN A 323 -17.01 1.39 1.81
CA GLN A 323 -17.68 2.71 1.85
C GLN A 323 -16.86 3.72 2.64
N ARG A 324 -16.30 3.33 3.80
CA ARG A 324 -15.39 4.16 4.59
C ARG A 324 -14.15 4.57 3.80
N LEU A 325 -13.56 3.63 3.05
CA LEU A 325 -12.42 3.91 2.19
C LEU A 325 -12.78 4.84 1.02
N LEU A 326 -13.97 4.66 0.44
CA LEU A 326 -14.48 5.51 -0.65
C LEU A 326 -14.68 6.95 -0.17
N ALA A 327 -15.25 7.13 1.03
CA ALA A 327 -15.47 8.44 1.65
C ALA A 327 -14.15 9.16 2.05
N ALA A 328 -13.00 8.47 1.97
CA ALA A 328 -11.68 8.99 2.36
C ALA A 328 -11.59 9.47 3.82
N GLU A 329 -12.38 8.88 4.71
CA GLU A 329 -12.44 9.24 6.14
C GLU A 329 -11.27 8.66 6.95
N GLN A 330 -10.65 7.59 6.46
CA GLN A 330 -9.63 6.83 7.17
C GLN A 330 -8.33 7.62 7.42
N MET A 331 -7.65 7.25 8.51
CA MET A 331 -6.25 7.57 8.77
C MET A 331 -5.45 6.26 8.90
N GLY A 332 -4.80 5.83 7.83
CA GLY A 332 -4.07 4.55 7.77
C GLY A 332 -4.81 3.48 7.00
N LYS A 333 -4.73 2.23 7.48
CA LYS A 333 -5.29 1.04 6.82
C LYS A 333 -6.60 0.60 7.46
N ILE A 334 -7.54 0.20 6.61
CA ILE A 334 -8.77 -0.48 7.01
C ILE A 334 -8.55 -1.99 6.85
N VAL A 335 -8.93 -2.76 7.87
CA VAL A 335 -8.67 -4.21 7.95
C VAL A 335 -9.99 -4.98 7.98
N LEU A 336 -10.00 -6.16 7.35
CA LEU A 336 -11.04 -7.17 7.48
C LEU A 336 -10.51 -8.34 8.31
N LEU A 337 -11.23 -8.73 9.34
CA LEU A 337 -10.93 -9.87 10.19
C LEU A 337 -11.69 -11.11 9.72
N HIS A 338 -10.99 -12.23 9.66
CA HIS A 338 -11.53 -13.51 9.19
C HIS A 338 -11.75 -14.46 10.38
N GLY A 339 -12.96 -15.03 10.46
CA GLY A 339 -13.34 -15.93 11.54
C GLY A 339 -13.84 -15.22 12.80
N SER A 340 -14.36 -15.98 13.75
CA SER A 340 -14.79 -15.47 15.06
C SER A 340 -13.58 -15.00 15.84
N ILE A 341 -13.61 -13.77 16.33
CA ILE A 341 -12.66 -13.24 17.30
C ILE A 341 -13.01 -13.91 18.65
N TYR A 342 -12.59 -15.21 18.80
CA TYR A 342 -12.65 -15.91 20.09
C TYR A 342 -11.41 -16.80 20.23
#